data_a3a7a8ffbc2e925e6b5cdf849f439b1c
#
_entry.id   a3a7a8ffbc2e925e6b5cdf849f439b1c
#
_cell.length_a   1.000
_cell.length_b   1.000
_cell.length_c   1.000
_cell.angle_alpha   90.00
_cell.angle_beta   90.00
_cell.angle_gamma   90.00
#
_symmetry.space_group_name_H-M   'P 1'
#
loop_
_entity.id
_entity.type
_entity.pdbx_description
1 polymer ?
#
loop_
_entity_poly.entity_id
_entity_poly.type
_entity_poly.pdbx_seq_one_letter_code
_entity_poly.pdbx_strand_id
1 'polypeptide(L)'
;MMERISFLGLTFISLTLGTPFWGRAQSATEGQKLYMTYCSSCHGDKGRGDGAAGKALPVKPADHTDGNVMNSFSDEFLVTIISKGGAAVGKSSFMPAWGGVLKDNQLQDLLAYLRSIANPSKASGK
;
A
#
# COMPACT_ATOMS: atom_id res chain seq x y z
N MET A 1 -69.31 22.33 -29.80
CA MET A 1 -68.12 21.62 -30.30
C MET A 1 -67.01 21.85 -29.26
N MET A 2 -66.71 20.81 -28.49
CA MET A 2 -65.69 20.87 -27.42
C MET A 2 -64.52 20.13 -27.95
N GLU A 3 -63.45 20.87 -28.27
CA GLU A 3 -62.11 20.27 -28.67
C GLU A 3 -61.38 19.85 -27.39
N ARG A 4 -61.10 18.55 -27.33
CA ARG A 4 -60.26 17.96 -26.28
C ARG A 4 -58.81 18.18 -26.60
N ILE A 5 -58.14 19.06 -25.86
CA ILE A 5 -56.69 19.23 -25.94
C ILE A 5 -56.07 18.13 -25.09
N SER A 6 -55.49 17.10 -25.76
CA SER A 6 -54.68 16.07 -25.13
C SER A 6 -53.30 16.64 -24.79
N PHE A 7 -53.03 16.84 -23.51
CA PHE A 7 -51.66 17.11 -23.04
C PHE A 7 -50.87 15.81 -23.06
N LEU A 8 -49.96 15.64 -24.04
CA LEU A 8 -48.94 14.63 -24.00
C LEU A 8 -47.91 15.06 -22.94
N GLY A 9 -47.94 14.38 -21.79
CA GLY A 9 -46.90 14.54 -20.77
C GLY A 9 -45.56 13.97 -21.25
N LEU A 10 -44.60 14.84 -21.53
CA LEU A 10 -43.22 14.47 -21.79
C LEU A 10 -42.57 14.16 -20.45
N THR A 11 -42.49 12.89 -20.09
CA THR A 11 -41.72 12.42 -18.94
C THR A 11 -40.22 12.52 -19.28
N PHE A 12 -39.54 13.53 -18.76
CA PHE A 12 -38.10 13.62 -18.80
C PHE A 12 -37.53 12.55 -17.85
N ILE A 13 -37.03 11.45 -18.42
CA ILE A 13 -36.23 10.48 -17.68
C ILE A 13 -34.84 11.13 -17.50
N SER A 14 -34.62 11.71 -16.31
CA SER A 14 -33.28 12.16 -15.91
C SER A 14 -32.37 10.94 -15.72
N LEU A 15 -31.58 10.65 -16.75
CA LEU A 15 -30.51 9.67 -16.66
C LEU A 15 -29.37 10.27 -15.83
N THR A 16 -29.38 10.01 -14.50
CA THR A 16 -28.25 10.34 -13.64
C THR A 16 -27.10 9.42 -14.02
N LEU A 17 -26.18 9.92 -14.85
CA LEU A 17 -24.88 9.33 -15.08
C LEU A 17 -24.11 9.38 -13.74
N GLY A 18 -24.24 8.32 -12.94
CA GLY A 18 -23.41 8.11 -11.78
C GLY A 18 -21.94 8.07 -12.27
N THR A 19 -21.15 9.08 -11.87
CA THR A 19 -19.72 9.05 -12.11
C THR A 19 -19.15 7.80 -11.43
N PRO A 20 -18.47 6.89 -12.14
CA PRO A 20 -17.86 5.76 -11.48
C PRO A 20 -16.87 6.32 -10.47
N PHE A 21 -17.03 5.94 -9.20
CA PHE A 21 -16.03 6.20 -8.15
C PHE A 21 -14.81 5.36 -8.49
N TRP A 22 -13.93 5.93 -9.30
CA TRP A 22 -12.65 5.32 -9.61
C TRP A 22 -11.81 5.39 -8.33
N GLY A 23 -11.82 4.33 -7.56
CA GLY A 23 -10.85 4.16 -6.49
C GLY A 23 -9.46 4.39 -7.09
N ARG A 24 -8.68 5.31 -6.52
CA ARG A 24 -7.32 5.56 -6.98
C ARG A 24 -6.56 4.23 -7.00
N ALA A 25 -5.99 3.86 -8.15
CA ALA A 25 -5.12 2.70 -8.22
C ALA A 25 -3.89 2.90 -7.33
N GLN A 26 -3.45 1.83 -6.70
CA GLN A 26 -2.22 1.81 -5.91
C GLN A 26 -1.03 2.19 -6.79
N SER A 27 -0.12 3.02 -6.25
CA SER A 27 1.02 3.55 -6.99
C SER A 27 2.33 3.14 -6.33
N ALA A 28 3.09 2.24 -6.96
CA ALA A 28 4.42 1.89 -6.51
C ALA A 28 5.39 3.10 -6.54
N THR A 29 5.19 4.04 -7.47
CA THR A 29 6.01 5.26 -7.54
C THR A 29 5.78 6.17 -6.33
N GLU A 30 4.52 6.37 -5.93
CA GLU A 30 4.22 7.12 -4.70
C GLU A 30 4.68 6.34 -3.46
N GLY A 31 4.50 5.03 -3.46
CA GLY A 31 5.02 4.13 -2.42
C GLY A 31 6.53 4.25 -2.25
N GLN A 32 7.30 4.36 -3.35
CA GLN A 32 8.74 4.59 -3.29
C GLN A 32 9.11 5.88 -2.59
N LYS A 33 8.41 6.98 -2.86
CA LYS A 33 8.64 8.26 -2.19
C LYS A 33 8.39 8.18 -0.69
N LEU A 34 7.29 7.53 -0.31
CA LEU A 34 6.97 7.29 1.11
C LEU A 34 8.01 6.39 1.77
N TYR A 35 8.45 5.34 1.08
CA TYR A 35 9.48 4.44 1.55
C TYR A 35 10.79 5.17 1.83
N MET A 36 11.26 6.00 0.92
CA MET A 36 12.47 6.81 1.09
C MET A 36 12.37 7.75 2.29
N THR A 37 11.18 8.26 2.58
CA THR A 37 10.95 9.19 3.70
C THR A 37 10.90 8.48 5.05
N TYR A 38 10.22 7.33 5.14
CA TYR A 38 9.86 6.72 6.42
C TYR A 38 10.58 5.40 6.71
N CYS A 39 11.10 4.71 5.71
CA CYS A 39 11.58 3.33 5.83
C CYS A 39 13.07 3.17 5.55
N SER A 40 13.63 3.95 4.62
CA SER A 40 14.97 3.74 4.07
C SER A 40 16.08 3.90 5.10
N SER A 41 15.91 4.72 6.12
CA SER A 41 16.92 4.92 7.16
C SER A 41 17.31 3.62 7.88
N CYS A 42 16.36 2.71 8.06
CA CYS A 42 16.59 1.39 8.65
C CYS A 42 16.67 0.29 7.59
N HIS A 43 15.73 0.27 6.63
CA HIS A 43 15.64 -0.82 5.64
C HIS A 43 16.55 -0.63 4.42
N GLY A 44 17.21 0.53 4.29
CA GLY A 44 18.08 0.86 3.17
C GLY A 44 17.33 1.40 1.95
N ASP A 45 18.01 2.21 1.15
CA ASP A 45 17.42 2.88 -0.03
C ASP A 45 16.93 1.89 -1.09
N LYS A 46 17.52 0.69 -1.13
CA LYS A 46 17.14 -0.40 -2.02
C LYS A 46 16.36 -1.51 -1.32
N GLY A 47 15.99 -1.32 -0.06
CA GLY A 47 15.20 -2.28 0.70
C GLY A 47 15.93 -3.50 1.23
N ARG A 48 17.28 -3.50 1.27
CA ARG A 48 18.09 -4.67 1.64
C ARG A 48 18.33 -4.86 3.14
N GLY A 49 17.70 -4.04 3.98
CA GLY A 49 17.90 -4.07 5.44
C GLY A 49 19.25 -3.50 5.87
N ASP A 50 19.90 -2.70 5.03
CA ASP A 50 21.25 -2.17 5.20
C ASP A 50 21.30 -0.65 5.47
N GLY A 51 20.18 -0.06 5.88
CA GLY A 51 20.09 1.34 6.25
C GLY A 51 21.01 1.69 7.42
N ALA A 52 21.55 2.90 7.43
CA ALA A 52 22.54 3.33 8.43
C ALA A 52 21.99 3.22 9.86
N ALA A 53 20.74 3.63 10.11
CA ALA A 53 20.10 3.48 11.41
C ALA A 53 19.81 2.00 11.75
N GLY A 54 19.51 1.18 10.75
CA GLY A 54 19.26 -0.25 10.93
C GLY A 54 20.50 -1.03 11.37
N LYS A 55 21.69 -0.61 10.98
CA LYS A 55 22.95 -1.27 11.39
C LYS A 55 23.24 -1.16 12.88
N ALA A 56 22.70 -0.15 13.55
CA ALA A 56 22.86 0.04 14.99
C ALA A 56 21.84 -0.76 15.82
N LEU A 57 20.87 -1.40 15.18
CA LEU A 57 19.84 -2.15 15.87
C LEU A 57 20.31 -3.57 16.25
N PRO A 58 19.84 -4.11 17.39
CA PRO A 58 20.19 -5.47 17.82
C PRO A 58 19.59 -6.55 16.90
N VAL A 59 18.58 -6.20 16.11
CA VAL A 59 17.93 -7.07 15.13
C VAL A 59 17.98 -6.39 13.78
N LYS A 60 18.55 -7.07 12.80
CA LYS A 60 18.64 -6.56 11.43
C LYS A 60 17.26 -6.32 10.83
N PRO A 61 17.00 -5.13 10.23
CA PRO A 61 15.78 -4.89 9.47
C PRO A 61 15.61 -5.90 8.32
N ALA A 62 14.36 -6.19 7.99
CA ALA A 62 14.05 -7.11 6.90
C ALA A 62 14.61 -6.64 5.56
N ASP A 63 15.07 -7.62 4.76
CA ASP A 63 15.39 -7.43 3.34
C ASP A 63 14.10 -7.54 2.52
N HIS A 64 13.59 -6.40 2.07
CA HIS A 64 12.36 -6.31 1.28
C HIS A 64 12.53 -6.77 -0.18
N THR A 65 13.78 -7.01 -0.61
CA THR A 65 14.06 -7.55 -1.95
C THR A 65 14.07 -9.08 -2.00
N ASP A 66 14.04 -9.72 -0.83
CA ASP A 66 13.94 -11.17 -0.75
C ASP A 66 12.50 -11.64 -0.99
N GLY A 67 12.21 -12.02 -2.23
CA GLY A 67 10.90 -12.49 -2.63
C GLY A 67 10.44 -13.76 -1.91
N ASN A 68 11.35 -14.64 -1.46
CA ASN A 68 10.97 -15.82 -0.71
C ASN A 68 10.34 -15.45 0.64
N VAL A 69 10.89 -14.42 1.29
CA VAL A 69 10.38 -13.93 2.56
C VAL A 69 9.15 -13.04 2.33
N MET A 70 9.27 -12.03 1.47
CA MET A 70 8.23 -11.03 1.27
C MET A 70 6.94 -11.61 0.69
N ASN A 71 7.05 -12.58 -0.24
CA ASN A 71 5.88 -13.20 -0.86
C ASN A 71 5.23 -14.27 0.04
N SER A 72 5.85 -14.66 1.14
CA SER A 72 5.23 -15.53 2.16
C SER A 72 4.27 -14.75 3.07
N PHE A 73 4.39 -13.43 3.14
CA PHE A 73 3.49 -12.58 3.92
C PHE A 73 2.29 -12.14 3.09
N SER A 74 1.10 -12.16 3.70
CA SER A 74 -0.09 -11.58 3.07
C SER A 74 0.00 -10.05 3.02
N ASP A 75 -0.79 -9.44 2.12
CA ASP A 75 -0.90 -7.98 2.04
C ASP A 75 -1.41 -7.38 3.35
N GLU A 76 -2.39 -8.04 3.97
CA GLU A 76 -2.92 -7.64 5.27
C GLU A 76 -1.85 -7.64 6.36
N PHE A 77 -0.99 -8.66 6.40
CA PHE A 77 0.12 -8.72 7.35
C PHE A 77 1.08 -7.55 7.13
N LEU A 78 1.48 -7.28 5.88
CA LEU A 78 2.40 -6.19 5.57
C LEU A 78 1.80 -4.82 5.92
N VAL A 79 0.55 -4.58 5.61
CA VAL A 79 -0.14 -3.34 6.00
C VAL A 79 -0.24 -3.23 7.52
N THR A 80 -0.52 -4.34 8.21
CA THR A 80 -0.63 -4.35 9.68
C THR A 80 0.70 -4.02 10.35
N ILE A 81 1.82 -4.63 9.91
CA ILE A 81 3.13 -4.35 10.51
C ILE A 81 3.58 -2.91 10.26
N ILE A 82 3.28 -2.34 9.09
CA ILE A 82 3.59 -0.95 8.79
C ILE A 82 2.73 -0.01 9.65
N SER A 83 1.43 -0.27 9.75
CA SER A 83 0.51 0.62 10.45
C SER A 83 0.62 0.52 11.97
N LYS A 84 0.81 -0.68 12.51
CA LYS A 84 0.79 -0.96 13.96
C LYS A 84 2.16 -1.21 14.57
N GLY A 85 3.20 -1.32 13.77
CA GLY A 85 4.56 -1.60 14.22
C GLY A 85 4.86 -3.08 14.41
N GLY A 86 6.14 -3.40 14.55
CA GLY A 86 6.60 -4.79 14.63
C GLY A 86 6.10 -5.53 15.87
N ALA A 87 6.06 -4.88 17.03
CA ALA A 87 5.60 -5.50 18.26
C ALA A 87 4.17 -6.02 18.19
N ALA A 88 3.29 -5.34 17.44
CA ALA A 88 1.89 -5.74 17.29
C ALA A 88 1.70 -7.09 16.58
N VAL A 89 2.71 -7.55 15.84
CA VAL A 89 2.69 -8.83 15.10
C VAL A 89 3.79 -9.79 15.57
N GLY A 90 4.31 -9.60 16.79
CA GLY A 90 5.34 -10.48 17.37
C GLY A 90 6.72 -10.35 16.71
N LYS A 91 7.00 -9.22 16.06
CA LYS A 91 8.29 -8.86 15.47
C LYS A 91 9.02 -7.81 16.33
N SER A 92 10.11 -7.26 15.83
CA SER A 92 10.92 -6.31 16.58
C SER A 92 10.14 -5.03 16.94
N SER A 93 10.21 -4.61 18.21
CA SER A 93 9.66 -3.34 18.69
C SER A 93 10.40 -2.11 18.13
N PHE A 94 11.57 -2.29 17.50
CA PHE A 94 12.28 -1.22 16.82
C PHE A 94 11.64 -0.82 15.49
N MET A 95 10.75 -1.66 14.93
CA MET A 95 9.91 -1.27 13.80
C MET A 95 8.73 -0.44 14.30
N PRO A 96 8.71 0.89 14.05
CA PRO A 96 7.68 1.77 14.57
C PRO A 96 6.34 1.59 13.84
N ALA A 97 5.28 2.10 14.47
CA ALA A 97 3.94 2.16 13.89
C ALA A 97 3.75 3.45 13.09
N TRP A 98 3.35 3.35 11.83
CA TRP A 98 3.16 4.48 10.93
C TRP A 98 1.68 4.84 10.67
N GLY A 99 0.73 4.08 11.22
CA GLY A 99 -0.71 4.30 11.00
C GLY A 99 -1.26 5.63 11.53
N GLY A 100 -0.55 6.30 12.47
CA GLY A 100 -0.89 7.66 12.90
C GLY A 100 -0.39 8.76 11.98
N VAL A 101 0.51 8.44 11.04
CA VAL A 101 1.15 9.36 10.10
C VAL A 101 0.67 9.12 8.67
N LEU A 102 0.58 7.86 8.25
CA LEU A 102 0.22 7.45 6.91
C LEU A 102 -1.27 7.12 6.83
N LYS A 103 -1.91 7.64 5.79
CA LYS A 103 -3.31 7.32 5.45
C LYS A 103 -3.40 5.95 4.79
N ASP A 104 -4.59 5.34 4.78
CA ASP A 104 -4.82 4.02 4.19
C ASP A 104 -4.36 3.91 2.73
N ASN A 105 -4.63 4.93 1.92
CA ASN A 105 -4.17 4.94 0.52
C ASN A 105 -2.64 5.00 0.40
N GLN A 106 -1.95 5.64 1.34
CA GLN A 106 -0.49 5.69 1.38
C GLN A 106 0.11 4.36 1.84
N LEU A 107 -0.54 3.67 2.77
CA LEU A 107 -0.18 2.30 3.15
C LEU A 107 -0.29 1.34 1.97
N GLN A 108 -1.34 1.50 1.14
CA GLN A 108 -1.52 0.72 -0.08
C GLN A 108 -0.47 1.04 -1.16
N ASP A 109 -0.08 2.30 -1.30
CA ASP A 109 1.01 2.70 -2.20
C ASP A 109 2.36 2.10 -1.75
N LEU A 110 2.65 2.13 -0.44
CA LEU A 110 3.83 1.46 0.14
C LEU A 110 3.81 -0.05 -0.12
N LEU A 111 2.68 -0.70 0.08
CA LEU A 111 2.51 -2.13 -0.21
C LEU A 111 2.84 -2.42 -1.68
N ALA A 112 2.30 -1.62 -2.61
CA ALA A 112 2.59 -1.78 -4.03
C ALA A 112 4.09 -1.64 -4.34
N TYR A 113 4.78 -0.69 -3.69
CA TYR A 113 6.22 -0.55 -3.84
C TYR A 113 6.98 -1.76 -3.29
N LEU A 114 6.66 -2.21 -2.07
CA LEU A 114 7.30 -3.39 -1.46
C LEU A 114 7.14 -4.64 -2.34
N ARG A 115 5.95 -4.85 -2.91
CA ARG A 115 5.71 -5.95 -3.86
C ARG A 115 6.53 -5.80 -5.15
N SER A 116 6.73 -4.58 -5.61
CA SER A 116 7.51 -4.31 -6.83
C SER A 116 9.01 -4.60 -6.69
N ILE A 117 9.57 -4.45 -5.48
CA ILE A 117 10.98 -4.70 -5.21
C ILE A 117 11.26 -6.12 -4.69
N ALA A 118 10.23 -6.83 -4.24
CA ALA A 118 10.34 -8.22 -3.83
C ALA A 118 10.56 -9.09 -5.07
N ASN A 119 11.83 -9.34 -5.40
CA ASN A 119 12.16 -10.17 -6.56
C ASN A 119 11.57 -11.58 -6.39
N PRO A 120 10.94 -12.15 -7.44
CA PRO A 120 10.55 -13.55 -7.41
C PRO A 120 11.81 -14.37 -7.16
N SER A 121 11.79 -15.17 -6.11
CA SER A 121 12.81 -16.09 -5.63
C SER A 121 14.18 -15.95 -6.31
N LYS A 122 15.19 -15.49 -5.61
CA LYS A 122 16.53 -15.99 -5.88
C LYS A 122 16.40 -17.51 -5.70
N ALA A 123 16.30 -18.23 -6.81
CA ALA A 123 16.41 -19.67 -6.78
C ALA A 123 17.63 -19.96 -5.91
N SER A 124 17.42 -20.65 -4.78
CA SER A 124 18.51 -21.09 -3.93
C SER A 124 19.46 -21.87 -4.82
N GLY A 125 20.51 -21.21 -5.25
CA GLY A 125 21.60 -21.88 -5.95
C GLY A 125 22.08 -22.97 -5.03
N LYS A 126 21.90 -24.19 -5.48
CA LYS A 126 22.54 -25.37 -4.90
C LYS A 126 24.04 -25.19 -4.96
#